data_1758fa3a4983c98efa6148504b038849
#
_entry.id   1758fa3a4983c98efa6148504b038849
#
_cell.length_a   1.000
_cell.length_b   1.000
_cell.length_c   1.000
_cell.angle_alpha   90.00
_cell.angle_beta   90.00
_cell.angle_gamma   90.00
#
_symmetry.space_group_name_H-M   'P 1'
#
loop_
_entity.id
_entity.type
_entity.pdbx_description
1 polymer ?
#
loop_
_entity_poly.entity_id
_entity_poly.type
_entity_poly.pdbx_seq_one_letter_code
_entity_poly.pdbx_strand_id
1 'polypeptide(L)'
;MKIVKWFCFFALLLLVSSCGVSKSLKDVPDISTYNAVVPERVKTSDSTFLLANNTLNKNKQGLWELYVEGDPYQRGLIIGSLTKELFNNQEHVFLSKVNDLVPSKTKQALLRKFLAWFNRKMYLHIPEEYKTEIYGLSKYASSKYNNIAEPYLRVLYLHGAHDIGHALQDLALVGCSSFAAWGNKTEDGSLIIGRNFDFYAGDDFAKEKIIAFVNPTKGHKFMSVTWGGMVGVVSGMNEHGLTVTINAGKSKIPLIAKTPISILNREILQYASTIEEAIAIAKKRKVFVSESIFIGSAKDKKAITIEVSPDNFGVYEVSNSNQLICSNHFQSQAYANDKKNLKHKAESHSLYRYQRMEELLEEHSKLTPKIAVDILRNKEGLQNESIGYGNEKALNQLLAHHAIVFKPEQRLVWVSSSPYQLGEFVAYNLNDVFNNPKKRTLSNTNLNIEKDDFQFSKAYKNYETYRELKSQVQSLIANKKDIEPSIISELIITNPDFWETYYLKGKYYYNKGYYTAALNAFQKAKTKEVTTVPDKREVDLYIKKLKRKLGL
;
A
#
# COMPACT_ATOMS: atom_id res chain seq x y z
N MET A 1 -17.87 -21.68 -38.95
CA MET A 1 -17.67 -20.29 -38.53
C MET A 1 -17.15 -20.12 -37.09
N LYS A 2 -17.64 -20.84 -36.08
CA LYS A 2 -17.11 -20.75 -34.68
C LYS A 2 -15.66 -21.25 -34.54
N ILE A 3 -15.31 -22.37 -35.17
CA ILE A 3 -13.97 -22.97 -35.11
C ILE A 3 -12.90 -22.06 -35.76
N VAL A 4 -13.21 -21.42 -36.89
CA VAL A 4 -12.31 -20.48 -37.57
C VAL A 4 -12.07 -19.24 -36.71
N LYS A 5 -13.08 -18.72 -36.00
CA LYS A 5 -12.93 -17.59 -35.06
C LYS A 5 -12.05 -17.98 -33.88
N TRP A 6 -12.16 -19.19 -33.35
CA TRP A 6 -11.28 -19.70 -32.30
C TRP A 6 -9.84 -19.90 -32.77
N PHE A 7 -9.67 -20.39 -34.01
CA PHE A 7 -8.34 -20.57 -34.61
C PHE A 7 -7.66 -19.23 -34.89
N CYS A 8 -8.40 -18.24 -35.43
CA CYS A 8 -7.89 -16.88 -35.59
C CYS A 8 -7.60 -16.19 -34.25
N PHE A 9 -8.41 -16.42 -33.23
CA PHE A 9 -8.17 -15.90 -31.88
C PHE A 9 -6.91 -16.54 -31.23
N PHE A 10 -6.73 -17.85 -31.41
CA PHE A 10 -5.51 -18.57 -30.95
C PHE A 10 -4.26 -18.18 -31.76
N ALA A 11 -4.36 -18.02 -33.07
CA ALA A 11 -3.28 -17.54 -33.93
C ALA A 11 -2.88 -16.09 -33.61
N LEU A 12 -3.87 -15.22 -33.34
CA LEU A 12 -3.65 -13.84 -32.89
C LEU A 12 -2.97 -13.81 -31.51
N LEU A 13 -3.36 -14.68 -30.58
CA LEU A 13 -2.70 -14.87 -29.29
C LEU A 13 -1.24 -15.33 -29.43
N LEU A 14 -0.94 -16.22 -30.38
CA LEU A 14 0.42 -16.70 -30.65
C LEU A 14 1.27 -15.64 -31.34
N LEU A 15 0.73 -14.84 -32.25
CA LEU A 15 1.44 -13.74 -32.92
C LEU A 15 1.72 -12.56 -31.98
N VAL A 16 0.79 -12.24 -31.07
CA VAL A 16 0.96 -11.17 -30.08
C VAL A 16 1.95 -11.56 -28.98
N SER A 17 2.14 -12.87 -28.71
CA SER A 17 3.05 -13.34 -27.67
C SER A 17 4.54 -13.37 -28.06
N SER A 18 4.89 -13.34 -29.33
CA SER A 18 6.24 -13.71 -29.77
C SER A 18 7.27 -12.56 -29.73
N CYS A 19 7.02 -11.39 -30.33
CA CYS A 19 8.11 -10.41 -30.52
C CYS A 19 8.42 -9.53 -29.30
N GLY A 20 7.41 -9.03 -28.57
CA GLY A 20 7.63 -8.08 -27.46
C GLY A 20 8.09 -8.76 -26.17
N VAL A 21 7.58 -9.96 -25.90
CA VAL A 21 7.96 -10.75 -24.70
C VAL A 21 9.41 -11.18 -24.80
N SER A 22 9.84 -11.74 -25.95
CA SER A 22 11.23 -12.18 -26.14
C SER A 22 12.25 -11.05 -25.97
N LYS A 23 11.90 -9.81 -26.39
CA LYS A 23 12.78 -8.64 -26.16
C LYS A 23 12.85 -8.27 -24.68
N SER A 24 11.70 -8.24 -23.98
CA SER A 24 11.67 -7.88 -22.54
C SER A 24 12.40 -8.91 -21.66
N LEU A 25 12.37 -10.20 -22.05
CA LEU A 25 13.09 -11.25 -21.34
C LEU A 25 14.62 -11.16 -21.49
N LYS A 26 15.12 -10.48 -22.52
CA LYS A 26 16.55 -10.29 -22.82
C LYS A 26 17.07 -8.92 -22.40
N ASP A 27 16.18 -8.00 -21.98
CA ASP A 27 16.59 -6.67 -21.54
C ASP A 27 17.31 -6.76 -20.20
N VAL A 28 18.58 -6.43 -20.20
CA VAL A 28 19.44 -6.39 -19.02
C VAL A 28 20.17 -5.05 -19.06
N PRO A 29 20.29 -4.34 -17.94
CA PRO A 29 21.03 -3.08 -17.90
C PRO A 29 22.51 -3.29 -18.26
N ASP A 30 23.09 -2.32 -18.96
CA ASP A 30 24.54 -2.29 -19.18
C ASP A 30 25.24 -1.85 -17.89
N ILE A 31 26.03 -2.76 -17.32
CA ILE A 31 26.80 -2.54 -16.09
C ILE A 31 28.30 -2.38 -16.34
N SER A 32 28.75 -2.29 -17.59
CA SER A 32 30.17 -2.23 -17.96
C SER A 32 30.93 -1.04 -17.36
N THR A 33 30.23 0.05 -17.05
CA THR A 33 30.79 1.28 -16.46
C THR A 33 30.77 1.30 -14.94
N TYR A 34 30.19 0.29 -14.29
CA TYR A 34 30.05 0.25 -12.85
C TYR A 34 31.06 -0.70 -12.19
N ASN A 35 31.52 -0.33 -10.99
CA ASN A 35 32.33 -1.23 -10.19
C ASN A 35 31.42 -2.28 -9.52
N ALA A 36 31.66 -3.55 -9.82
CA ALA A 36 30.90 -4.68 -9.27
C ALA A 36 31.42 -5.18 -7.91
N VAL A 37 32.50 -4.61 -7.38
CA VAL A 37 33.11 -5.07 -6.13
C VAL A 37 32.33 -4.52 -4.96
N VAL A 38 31.64 -5.40 -4.26
CA VAL A 38 30.95 -5.12 -2.99
C VAL A 38 31.67 -5.89 -1.88
N PRO A 39 32.16 -5.22 -0.83
CA PRO A 39 32.76 -5.89 0.30
C PRO A 39 31.81 -6.92 0.92
N GLU A 40 32.38 -7.93 1.57
CA GLU A 40 31.57 -8.87 2.33
C GLU A 40 30.91 -8.15 3.52
N ARG A 41 29.61 -8.42 3.72
CA ARG A 41 28.89 -7.87 4.87
C ARG A 41 29.35 -8.54 6.16
N VAL A 42 29.49 -7.76 7.21
CA VAL A 42 29.83 -8.21 8.55
C VAL A 42 28.55 -8.28 9.38
N LYS A 43 28.20 -9.45 9.88
CA LYS A 43 27.14 -9.64 10.86
C LYS A 43 27.70 -9.42 12.26
N THR A 44 27.30 -8.33 12.92
CA THR A 44 27.74 -8.00 14.29
C THR A 44 26.76 -8.48 15.35
N SER A 45 25.51 -8.71 14.99
CA SER A 45 24.46 -9.35 15.82
C SER A 45 23.38 -9.95 14.92
N ASP A 46 22.36 -10.59 15.51
CA ASP A 46 21.21 -11.10 14.73
C ASP A 46 20.36 -10.00 14.09
N SER A 47 20.54 -8.77 14.54
CA SER A 47 19.78 -7.59 14.10
C SER A 47 20.66 -6.49 13.52
N THR A 48 21.97 -6.71 13.30
CA THR A 48 22.90 -5.67 12.82
C THR A 48 23.88 -6.22 11.80
N PHE A 49 23.88 -5.60 10.63
CA PHE A 49 24.77 -5.92 9.51
C PHE A 49 25.48 -4.65 9.05
N LEU A 50 26.77 -4.76 8.76
CA LEU A 50 27.62 -3.67 8.29
C LEU A 50 28.24 -4.03 6.94
N LEU A 51 28.36 -3.05 6.06
CA LEU A 51 29.04 -3.18 4.76
C LEU A 51 29.68 -1.84 4.41
N ALA A 52 30.98 -1.67 4.67
CA ALA A 52 31.70 -0.40 4.61
C ALA A 52 30.96 0.70 5.42
N ASN A 53 30.51 1.77 4.77
CA ASN A 53 29.73 2.84 5.41
C ASN A 53 28.22 2.54 5.50
N ASN A 54 27.78 1.42 4.92
CA ASN A 54 26.36 1.06 4.84
C ASN A 54 25.97 0.15 6.00
N THR A 55 24.75 0.31 6.48
CA THR A 55 24.27 -0.41 7.67
C THR A 55 22.85 -0.89 7.53
N LEU A 56 22.56 -2.03 8.12
CA LEU A 56 21.19 -2.48 8.39
C LEU A 56 21.10 -2.84 9.88
N ASN A 57 20.20 -2.20 10.61
CA ASN A 57 20.00 -2.45 12.03
C ASN A 57 18.52 -2.52 12.37
N LYS A 58 18.11 -3.46 13.23
CA LYS A 58 16.75 -3.51 13.77
C LYS A 58 16.70 -2.73 15.08
N ASN A 59 15.88 -1.68 15.15
CA ASN A 59 15.75 -0.88 16.35
C ASN A 59 14.88 -1.59 17.42
N LYS A 60 14.79 -0.99 18.61
CA LYS A 60 14.02 -1.56 19.74
C LYS A 60 12.53 -1.70 19.47
N GLN A 61 11.96 -0.91 18.56
CA GLN A 61 10.56 -0.95 18.16
C GLN A 61 10.29 -1.97 17.03
N GLY A 62 11.33 -2.70 16.56
CA GLY A 62 11.21 -3.74 15.55
C GLY A 62 11.28 -3.26 14.10
N LEU A 63 11.57 -1.97 13.87
CA LEU A 63 11.78 -1.45 12.52
C LEU A 63 13.23 -1.68 12.08
N TRP A 64 13.43 -2.10 10.82
CA TRP A 64 14.75 -2.20 10.22
C TRP A 64 15.18 -0.82 9.68
N GLU A 65 16.32 -0.34 10.10
CA GLU A 65 16.93 0.91 9.67
C GLU A 65 18.06 0.60 8.70
N LEU A 66 17.88 0.97 7.43
CA LEU A 66 18.85 0.77 6.36
C LEU A 66 19.46 2.11 5.97
N TYR A 67 20.77 2.25 6.05
CA TYR A 67 21.52 3.33 5.41
C TYR A 67 22.32 2.79 4.24
N VAL A 68 22.16 3.39 3.05
CA VAL A 68 22.87 2.98 1.84
C VAL A 68 23.32 4.17 1.00
N GLU A 69 24.56 4.11 0.47
CA GLU A 69 25.15 5.10 -0.43
C GLU A 69 25.82 4.43 -1.64
N GLY A 70 26.08 5.21 -2.70
CA GLY A 70 26.83 4.76 -3.87
C GLY A 70 26.10 4.99 -5.19
N ASP A 71 26.71 4.50 -6.28
CA ASP A 71 26.11 4.49 -7.61
C ASP A 71 24.96 3.46 -7.71
N PRO A 72 24.14 3.50 -8.78
CA PRO A 72 22.96 2.65 -8.87
C PRO A 72 23.24 1.15 -8.75
N TYR A 73 24.29 0.64 -9.44
CA TYR A 73 24.60 -0.78 -9.40
C TYR A 73 25.13 -1.21 -8.03
N GLN A 74 26.05 -0.41 -7.50
CA GLN A 74 26.63 -0.64 -6.18
C GLN A 74 25.55 -0.58 -5.08
N ARG A 75 24.64 0.42 -5.12
CA ARG A 75 23.50 0.48 -4.18
C ARG A 75 22.64 -0.77 -4.25
N GLY A 76 22.30 -1.23 -5.46
CA GLY A 76 21.51 -2.46 -5.62
C GLY A 76 22.19 -3.67 -4.99
N LEU A 77 23.50 -3.86 -5.22
CA LEU A 77 24.29 -4.93 -4.60
C LEU A 77 24.34 -4.81 -3.08
N ILE A 78 24.54 -3.60 -2.55
CA ILE A 78 24.61 -3.32 -1.10
C ILE A 78 23.25 -3.60 -0.45
N ILE A 79 22.15 -3.06 -0.99
CA ILE A 79 20.80 -3.32 -0.50
C ILE A 79 20.53 -4.82 -0.49
N GLY A 80 20.81 -5.51 -1.61
CA GLY A 80 20.62 -6.95 -1.71
C GLY A 80 21.41 -7.75 -0.70
N SER A 81 22.68 -7.39 -0.49
CA SER A 81 23.55 -8.03 0.51
C SER A 81 23.05 -7.82 1.93
N LEU A 82 22.81 -6.56 2.32
CA LEU A 82 22.40 -6.22 3.68
C LEU A 82 21.01 -6.78 4.03
N THR A 83 20.06 -6.73 3.09
CA THR A 83 18.67 -7.13 3.32
C THR A 83 18.33 -8.54 2.82
N LYS A 84 19.32 -9.39 2.52
CA LYS A 84 19.14 -10.69 1.86
C LYS A 84 18.06 -11.56 2.51
N GLU A 85 18.07 -11.69 3.84
CA GLU A 85 17.10 -12.49 4.57
C GLU A 85 15.70 -11.88 4.49
N LEU A 86 15.59 -10.57 4.67
CA LEU A 86 14.33 -9.83 4.57
C LEU A 86 13.75 -9.92 3.15
N PHE A 87 14.61 -9.80 2.14
CA PHE A 87 14.21 -9.91 0.75
C PHE A 87 13.70 -11.33 0.42
N ASN A 88 14.44 -12.37 0.81
CA ASN A 88 14.02 -13.74 0.57
C ASN A 88 12.72 -14.10 1.29
N ASN A 89 12.53 -13.60 2.52
CA ASN A 89 11.28 -13.76 3.26
C ASN A 89 10.13 -13.03 2.56
N GLN A 90 10.34 -11.78 2.14
CA GLN A 90 9.33 -10.98 1.45
C GLN A 90 8.91 -11.60 0.12
N GLU A 91 9.88 -12.09 -0.66
CA GLU A 91 9.61 -12.80 -1.91
C GLU A 91 8.78 -14.08 -1.65
N HIS A 92 9.09 -14.81 -0.58
CA HIS A 92 8.32 -15.98 -0.18
C HIS A 92 6.88 -15.63 0.20
N VAL A 93 6.68 -14.63 1.04
CA VAL A 93 5.35 -14.16 1.49
C VAL A 93 4.49 -13.77 0.27
N PHE A 94 5.06 -13.01 -0.65
CA PHE A 94 4.35 -12.54 -1.84
C PHE A 94 3.95 -13.69 -2.78
N LEU A 95 4.89 -14.60 -3.08
CA LEU A 95 4.63 -15.73 -3.97
C LEU A 95 3.73 -16.78 -3.34
N SER A 96 3.80 -16.98 -2.00
CA SER A 96 2.86 -17.83 -1.28
C SER A 96 1.44 -17.28 -1.38
N LYS A 97 1.25 -15.97 -1.24
CA LYS A 97 -0.06 -15.34 -1.41
C LYS A 97 -0.64 -15.54 -2.81
N VAL A 98 0.20 -15.48 -3.85
CA VAL A 98 -0.21 -15.81 -5.22
C VAL A 98 -0.66 -17.27 -5.33
N ASN A 99 0.03 -18.19 -4.65
CA ASN A 99 -0.36 -19.61 -4.64
C ASN A 99 -1.71 -19.83 -3.93
N ASP A 100 -1.97 -19.11 -2.84
CA ASP A 100 -3.25 -19.18 -2.12
C ASP A 100 -4.41 -18.66 -3.00
N LEU A 101 -4.20 -17.55 -3.70
CA LEU A 101 -5.21 -16.94 -4.58
C LEU A 101 -5.44 -17.76 -5.85
N VAL A 102 -4.42 -18.45 -6.37
CA VAL A 102 -4.45 -19.25 -7.60
C VAL A 102 -3.84 -20.62 -7.34
N PRO A 103 -4.53 -21.54 -6.62
CA PRO A 103 -3.96 -22.84 -6.24
C PRO A 103 -3.62 -23.76 -7.41
N SER A 104 -4.31 -23.62 -8.55
CA SER A 104 -4.12 -24.46 -9.74
C SER A 104 -2.81 -24.13 -10.46
N LYS A 105 -1.89 -25.08 -10.55
CA LYS A 105 -0.60 -24.94 -11.28
C LYS A 105 -0.80 -24.56 -12.75
N THR A 106 -1.83 -25.11 -13.41
CA THR A 106 -2.18 -24.77 -14.79
C THR A 106 -2.62 -23.31 -14.92
N LYS A 107 -3.47 -22.82 -14.00
CA LYS A 107 -3.86 -21.41 -13.95
C LYS A 107 -2.67 -20.50 -13.64
N GLN A 108 -1.77 -20.91 -12.76
CA GLN A 108 -0.54 -20.17 -12.50
C GLN A 108 0.36 -20.08 -13.73
N ALA A 109 0.49 -21.15 -14.51
CA ALA A 109 1.26 -21.15 -15.76
C ALA A 109 0.65 -20.17 -16.79
N LEU A 110 -0.68 -20.14 -16.90
CA LEU A 110 -1.39 -19.19 -17.75
C LEU A 110 -1.22 -17.74 -17.26
N LEU A 111 -1.33 -17.52 -15.95
CA LEU A 111 -1.10 -16.21 -15.32
C LEU A 111 0.32 -15.71 -15.59
N ARG A 112 1.35 -16.56 -15.48
CA ARG A 112 2.74 -16.16 -15.81
C ARG A 112 2.88 -15.70 -17.25
N LYS A 113 2.29 -16.43 -18.22
CA LYS A 113 2.29 -16.03 -19.64
C LYS A 113 1.58 -14.69 -19.85
N PHE A 114 0.45 -14.51 -19.18
CA PHE A 114 -0.29 -13.26 -19.22
C PHE A 114 0.53 -12.10 -18.63
N LEU A 115 1.16 -12.28 -17.47
CA LEU A 115 1.99 -11.26 -16.85
C LEU A 115 3.22 -10.92 -17.70
N ALA A 116 3.87 -11.90 -18.31
CA ALA A 116 4.98 -11.66 -19.24
C ALA A 116 4.51 -10.83 -20.45
N TRP A 117 3.33 -11.14 -21.00
CA TRP A 117 2.74 -10.36 -22.08
C TRP A 117 2.33 -8.95 -21.63
N PHE A 118 1.69 -8.82 -20.48
CA PHE A 118 1.25 -7.52 -19.93
C PHE A 118 2.47 -6.61 -19.65
N ASN A 119 3.54 -7.16 -19.08
CA ASN A 119 4.75 -6.41 -18.70
C ASN A 119 5.77 -6.23 -19.86
N ARG A 120 5.50 -6.77 -21.06
CA ARG A 120 6.48 -6.82 -22.19
C ARG A 120 7.07 -5.48 -22.63
N LYS A 121 6.50 -4.36 -22.21
CA LYS A 121 7.00 -2.99 -22.52
C LYS A 121 7.41 -2.21 -21.26
N MET A 122 7.25 -2.77 -20.06
CA MET A 122 7.53 -2.06 -18.81
C MET A 122 8.97 -1.57 -18.74
N TYR A 123 9.94 -2.38 -19.17
CA TYR A 123 11.36 -2.04 -19.19
C TYR A 123 11.69 -0.77 -19.99
N LEU A 124 10.92 -0.43 -21.02
CA LEU A 124 11.07 0.78 -21.82
C LEU A 124 10.66 2.06 -21.08
N HIS A 125 9.94 1.92 -19.98
CA HIS A 125 9.37 3.03 -19.22
C HIS A 125 10.04 3.23 -17.85
N ILE A 126 11.01 2.39 -17.50
CA ILE A 126 11.79 2.53 -16.26
C ILE A 126 13.15 3.14 -16.61
N PRO A 127 13.57 4.25 -15.94
CA PRO A 127 14.89 4.82 -16.13
C PRO A 127 16.00 3.79 -15.93
N GLU A 128 17.06 3.90 -16.73
CA GLU A 128 18.19 2.95 -16.71
C GLU A 128 18.84 2.86 -15.33
N GLU A 129 18.96 3.98 -14.63
CA GLU A 129 19.44 4.06 -13.26
C GLU A 129 18.71 3.10 -12.33
N TYR A 130 17.38 3.07 -12.36
CA TYR A 130 16.59 2.19 -11.47
C TYR A 130 16.61 0.74 -11.95
N LYS A 131 16.66 0.48 -13.25
CA LYS A 131 16.87 -0.88 -13.77
C LYS A 131 18.20 -1.44 -13.28
N THR A 132 19.25 -0.63 -13.31
CA THR A 132 20.59 -0.99 -12.84
C THR A 132 20.62 -1.29 -11.34
N GLU A 133 19.95 -0.47 -10.51
CA GLU A 133 19.81 -0.71 -9.07
C GLU A 133 19.03 -2.00 -8.79
N ILE A 134 17.91 -2.22 -9.49
CA ILE A 134 17.12 -3.46 -9.41
C ILE A 134 17.94 -4.68 -9.86
N TYR A 135 18.77 -4.54 -10.90
CA TYR A 135 19.63 -5.62 -11.37
C TYR A 135 20.68 -6.02 -10.33
N GLY A 136 21.32 -5.05 -9.67
CA GLY A 136 22.23 -5.29 -8.55
C GLY A 136 21.53 -6.01 -7.40
N LEU A 137 20.37 -5.52 -6.97
CA LEU A 137 19.54 -6.13 -5.93
C LEU A 137 19.15 -7.57 -6.26
N SER A 138 18.81 -7.86 -7.53
CA SER A 138 18.34 -9.17 -7.98
C SER A 138 19.38 -10.29 -7.85
N LYS A 139 20.67 -9.96 -7.72
CA LYS A 139 21.73 -10.94 -7.48
C LYS A 139 21.57 -11.70 -6.15
N TYR A 140 20.75 -11.16 -5.25
CA TYR A 140 20.47 -11.76 -3.94
C TYR A 140 19.06 -12.37 -3.84
N ALA A 141 18.30 -12.39 -4.94
CA ALA A 141 16.98 -13.04 -5.00
C ALA A 141 17.10 -14.56 -4.80
N SER A 142 16.06 -15.17 -4.23
CA SER A 142 16.05 -16.60 -3.94
C SER A 142 16.09 -17.46 -5.22
N SER A 143 17.02 -18.40 -5.30
CA SER A 143 17.08 -19.41 -6.38
C SER A 143 15.87 -20.35 -6.42
N LYS A 144 15.13 -20.47 -5.30
CA LYS A 144 13.92 -21.31 -5.16
C LYS A 144 12.85 -20.97 -6.22
N TYR A 145 12.83 -19.76 -6.71
CA TYR A 145 11.80 -19.27 -7.64
C TYR A 145 12.29 -19.05 -9.08
N ASN A 146 13.48 -19.55 -9.43
CA ASN A 146 14.03 -19.43 -10.79
C ASN A 146 13.15 -20.13 -11.85
N ASN A 147 12.33 -21.10 -11.43
CA ASN A 147 11.33 -21.74 -12.28
C ASN A 147 10.12 -20.83 -12.63
N ILE A 148 9.97 -19.70 -11.95
CA ILE A 148 8.91 -18.71 -12.23
C ILE A 148 9.39 -17.71 -13.27
N ALA A 149 10.53 -17.07 -13.03
CA ALA A 149 11.22 -16.15 -13.93
C ALA A 149 12.67 -15.93 -13.47
N GLU A 150 13.54 -15.46 -14.38
CA GLU A 150 14.88 -15.00 -14.03
C GLU A 150 14.86 -13.97 -12.90
N PRO A 151 15.84 -13.97 -11.98
CA PRO A 151 15.85 -13.11 -10.81
C PRO A 151 15.59 -11.63 -11.11
N TYR A 152 16.27 -11.08 -12.11
CA TYR A 152 16.09 -9.65 -12.47
C TYR A 152 14.65 -9.34 -12.90
N LEU A 153 14.07 -10.13 -13.78
CA LEU A 153 12.71 -9.91 -14.25
C LEU A 153 11.69 -10.08 -13.14
N ARG A 154 11.91 -11.04 -12.24
CA ARG A 154 11.04 -11.28 -11.10
C ARG A 154 11.02 -10.08 -10.17
N VAL A 155 12.20 -9.54 -9.83
CA VAL A 155 12.31 -8.34 -8.99
C VAL A 155 11.75 -7.10 -9.70
N LEU A 156 12.04 -6.92 -11.00
CA LEU A 156 11.50 -5.84 -11.80
C LEU A 156 9.96 -5.84 -11.81
N TYR A 157 9.34 -7.00 -11.96
CA TYR A 157 7.88 -7.13 -11.97
C TYR A 157 7.26 -6.95 -10.58
N LEU A 158 7.99 -7.29 -9.50
CA LEU A 158 7.55 -7.02 -8.13
C LEU A 158 7.43 -5.52 -7.85
N HIS A 159 8.23 -4.66 -8.51
CA HIS A 159 8.08 -3.20 -8.41
C HIS A 159 6.77 -2.69 -9.03
N GLY A 160 6.19 -3.43 -9.96
CA GLY A 160 4.86 -3.18 -10.53
C GLY A 160 3.73 -4.00 -9.90
N ALA A 161 4.01 -4.82 -8.89
CA ALA A 161 3.00 -5.75 -8.34
C ALA A 161 1.81 -5.02 -7.70
N HIS A 162 2.07 -3.90 -7.02
CA HIS A 162 1.02 -3.01 -6.50
C HIS A 162 0.10 -2.54 -7.64
N ASP A 163 0.67 -2.01 -8.71
CA ASP A 163 -0.04 -1.46 -9.86
C ASP A 163 -0.79 -2.54 -10.64
N ILE A 164 -0.17 -3.73 -10.78
CA ILE A 164 -0.78 -4.89 -11.42
C ILE A 164 -1.98 -5.38 -10.60
N GLY A 165 -1.84 -5.44 -9.28
CA GLY A 165 -2.93 -5.77 -8.37
C GLY A 165 -4.13 -4.84 -8.55
N HIS A 166 -3.87 -3.52 -8.61
CA HIS A 166 -4.90 -2.51 -8.88
C HIS A 166 -5.52 -2.61 -10.26
N ALA A 167 -4.71 -2.91 -11.29
CA ALA A 167 -5.17 -2.99 -12.67
C ALA A 167 -6.03 -4.22 -12.95
N LEU A 168 -5.73 -5.36 -12.32
CA LEU A 168 -6.36 -6.65 -12.61
C LEU A 168 -7.51 -7.01 -11.66
N GLN A 169 -7.58 -6.39 -10.52
CA GLN A 169 -8.57 -6.72 -9.51
C GLN A 169 -9.33 -5.47 -9.08
N ASP A 170 -10.67 -5.52 -9.14
CA ASP A 170 -11.54 -4.57 -8.43
C ASP A 170 -11.44 -4.80 -6.91
N LEU A 171 -10.24 -5.13 -6.39
CA LEU A 171 -10.04 -5.52 -5.02
C LEU A 171 -10.12 -4.32 -4.10
N ALA A 172 -11.03 -4.43 -3.14
CA ALA A 172 -11.15 -3.66 -1.92
C ALA A 172 -9.94 -3.85 -0.95
N LEU A 173 -8.74 -4.15 -1.46
CA LEU A 173 -7.54 -4.44 -0.64
C LEU A 173 -6.70 -3.19 -0.34
N VAL A 174 -7.12 -2.02 -0.80
CA VAL A 174 -6.35 -0.79 -0.65
C VAL A 174 -7.24 0.36 -0.23
N GLY A 175 -6.99 0.85 0.97
CA GLY A 175 -7.69 2.00 1.53
C GLY A 175 -6.70 2.98 2.11
N CYS A 176 -6.11 3.86 1.32
CA CYS A 176 -5.19 4.87 1.85
C CYS A 176 -5.94 6.11 2.30
N SER A 177 -5.47 6.75 3.37
CA SER A 177 -5.97 8.02 3.88
C SER A 177 -4.80 8.95 4.09
N SER A 178 -4.84 10.14 3.49
CA SER A 178 -3.80 11.16 3.62
C SER A 178 -4.41 12.51 3.87
N PHE A 179 -3.77 13.30 4.72
CA PHE A 179 -4.13 14.69 4.97
C PHE A 179 -2.90 15.56 5.20
N ALA A 180 -3.03 16.84 4.97
CA ALA A 180 -2.05 17.86 5.31
C ALA A 180 -2.72 19.06 5.92
N ALA A 181 -2.01 19.76 6.80
CA ALA A 181 -2.39 21.08 7.32
C ALA A 181 -1.15 21.96 7.45
N TRP A 182 -1.35 23.27 7.29
CA TRP A 182 -0.28 24.28 7.39
C TRP A 182 -0.82 25.63 7.84
N GLY A 183 0.07 26.62 8.04
CA GLY A 183 -0.31 27.97 8.44
C GLY A 183 -1.11 28.00 9.74
N ASN A 184 -2.26 28.64 9.73
CA ASN A 184 -3.12 28.79 10.92
C ASN A 184 -3.75 27.49 11.43
N LYS A 185 -3.65 26.40 10.69
CA LYS A 185 -4.18 25.06 11.08
C LYS A 185 -3.16 24.20 11.84
N THR A 186 -1.91 24.64 11.98
CA THR A 186 -0.86 23.94 12.75
C THR A 186 -0.33 24.79 13.89
N GLU A 187 0.27 24.18 14.90
CA GLU A 187 0.70 24.85 16.11
C GLU A 187 1.77 25.92 15.84
N ASP A 188 2.74 25.61 14.99
CA ASP A 188 3.88 26.49 14.66
C ASP A 188 3.83 27.05 13.22
N GLY A 189 2.72 26.87 12.53
CA GLY A 189 2.52 27.32 11.15
C GLY A 189 3.17 26.45 10.08
N SER A 190 4.01 25.47 10.46
CA SER A 190 4.69 24.58 9.51
C SER A 190 3.76 23.50 8.97
N LEU A 191 4.10 22.96 7.79
CA LEU A 191 3.37 21.87 7.14
C LEU A 191 3.49 20.57 7.96
N ILE A 192 2.34 19.95 8.24
CA ILE A 192 2.24 18.59 8.80
C ILE A 192 1.45 17.73 7.83
N ILE A 193 1.92 16.52 7.57
CA ILE A 193 1.26 15.55 6.69
C ILE A 193 1.13 14.24 7.44
N GLY A 194 -0.07 13.66 7.43
CA GLY A 194 -0.37 12.34 7.98
C GLY A 194 -0.87 11.38 6.90
N ARG A 195 -0.44 10.10 6.95
CA ARG A 195 -0.88 9.10 5.98
C ARG A 195 -0.92 7.68 6.54
N ASN A 196 -2.01 6.94 6.25
CA ASN A 196 -2.12 5.48 6.40
C ASN A 196 -1.93 4.79 5.04
N PHE A 197 -1.03 3.82 4.98
CA PHE A 197 -0.86 2.92 3.85
C PHE A 197 -1.54 1.58 4.12
N ASP A 198 -2.80 1.51 3.78
CA ASP A 198 -3.62 0.31 3.96
C ASP A 198 -3.46 -0.60 2.74
N PHE A 199 -2.30 -1.24 2.65
CA PHE A 199 -1.98 -2.25 1.65
C PHE A 199 -1.76 -3.59 2.36
N TYR A 200 -2.71 -4.51 2.20
CA TYR A 200 -2.70 -5.78 2.90
C TYR A 200 -2.38 -6.94 1.96
N ALA A 201 -1.23 -7.55 2.17
CA ALA A 201 -0.82 -8.78 1.49
C ALA A 201 -0.59 -9.95 2.48
N GLY A 202 -1.32 -9.92 3.61
CA GLY A 202 -1.15 -10.81 4.75
C GLY A 202 -0.37 -10.15 5.89
N ASP A 203 -0.52 -10.67 7.10
CA ASP A 203 0.12 -10.07 8.30
C ASP A 203 1.65 -10.11 8.21
N ASP A 204 2.20 -11.17 7.61
CA ASP A 204 3.65 -11.33 7.45
C ASP A 204 4.28 -10.27 6.52
N PHE A 205 3.48 -9.69 5.61
CA PHE A 205 3.95 -8.65 4.71
C PHE A 205 4.39 -7.38 5.45
N ALA A 206 3.70 -7.00 6.51
CA ALA A 206 3.95 -5.77 7.26
C ALA A 206 4.93 -5.92 8.43
N LYS A 207 5.39 -7.16 8.75
CA LYS A 207 6.23 -7.43 9.92
C LYS A 207 7.64 -6.86 9.80
N GLU A 208 8.26 -6.96 8.62
CA GLU A 208 9.66 -6.63 8.38
C GLU A 208 9.78 -5.32 7.59
N LYS A 209 9.23 -4.23 8.15
CA LYS A 209 9.33 -2.88 7.56
C LYS A 209 10.76 -2.38 7.58
N ILE A 210 11.20 -1.78 6.48
CA ILE A 210 12.52 -1.16 6.34
C ILE A 210 12.33 0.35 6.21
N ILE A 211 12.99 1.11 7.08
CA ILE A 211 13.16 2.54 6.95
C ILE A 211 14.49 2.76 6.26
N ALA A 212 14.43 3.04 4.96
CA ALA A 212 15.62 3.19 4.13
C ALA A 212 16.03 4.66 4.04
N PHE A 213 17.29 4.95 4.33
CA PHE A 213 17.97 6.23 4.11
C PHE A 213 18.96 6.05 2.98
N VAL A 214 18.70 6.71 1.87
CA VAL A 214 19.45 6.53 0.62
C VAL A 214 20.22 7.79 0.29
N ASN A 215 21.53 7.66 0.09
CA ASN A 215 22.45 8.70 -0.35
C ASN A 215 22.96 8.37 -1.76
N PRO A 216 22.22 8.74 -2.82
CA PRO A 216 22.61 8.43 -4.20
C PRO A 216 23.75 9.33 -4.65
N THR A 217 24.57 8.85 -5.59
CA THR A 217 25.62 9.66 -6.22
C THR A 217 25.07 10.79 -7.10
N LYS A 218 23.81 10.69 -7.52
CA LYS A 218 23.10 11.72 -8.29
C LYS A 218 21.70 11.94 -7.68
N GLY A 219 21.30 13.21 -7.59
CA GLY A 219 20.03 13.60 -7.00
C GLY A 219 20.10 13.78 -5.49
N HIS A 220 18.96 13.93 -4.85
CA HIS A 220 18.81 14.25 -3.43
C HIS A 220 18.87 13.00 -2.56
N LYS A 221 19.42 13.15 -1.36
CA LYS A 221 19.31 12.16 -0.29
C LYS A 221 17.86 12.09 0.17
N PHE A 222 17.37 10.90 0.50
CA PHE A 222 16.00 10.73 0.93
C PHE A 222 15.84 9.54 1.88
N MET A 223 14.73 9.57 2.62
CA MET A 223 14.23 8.41 3.34
C MET A 223 12.97 7.86 2.68
N SER A 224 12.73 6.57 2.81
CA SER A 224 11.46 5.93 2.45
C SER A 224 11.12 4.78 3.37
N VAL A 225 9.82 4.51 3.53
CA VAL A 225 9.34 3.25 4.14
C VAL A 225 9.20 2.22 3.03
N THR A 226 9.87 1.09 3.19
CA THR A 226 9.94 0.03 2.17
C THR A 226 9.97 -1.36 2.80
N TRP A 227 10.23 -2.37 1.99
CA TRP A 227 10.37 -3.78 2.37
C TRP A 227 11.44 -4.46 1.54
N GLY A 228 11.82 -5.70 1.89
CA GLY A 228 12.84 -6.44 1.17
C GLY A 228 12.52 -6.61 -0.31
N GLY A 229 13.50 -6.29 -1.18
CA GLY A 229 13.35 -6.40 -2.63
C GLY A 229 12.74 -5.19 -3.34
N MET A 230 12.41 -4.10 -2.63
CA MET A 230 11.78 -2.91 -3.18
C MET A 230 12.70 -1.68 -3.09
N VAL A 231 13.02 -1.07 -4.21
CA VAL A 231 13.77 0.21 -4.30
C VAL A 231 12.89 1.39 -4.73
N GLY A 232 11.65 1.12 -5.13
CA GLY A 232 10.63 2.13 -5.39
C GLY A 232 10.12 2.77 -4.10
N VAL A 233 9.35 3.86 -4.23
CA VAL A 233 8.84 4.65 -3.10
C VAL A 233 7.32 4.64 -3.07
N VAL A 234 6.76 4.38 -1.88
CA VAL A 234 5.32 4.51 -1.59
C VAL A 234 5.05 5.57 -0.51
N SER A 235 6.05 5.88 0.33
CA SER A 235 6.07 6.98 1.32
C SER A 235 7.51 7.39 1.56
N GLY A 236 7.80 8.68 1.48
CA GLY A 236 9.15 9.17 1.75
C GLY A 236 9.27 10.68 1.81
N MET A 237 10.44 11.16 2.25
CA MET A 237 10.83 12.57 2.30
C MET A 237 12.30 12.72 1.92
N ASN A 238 12.64 13.72 1.11
CA ASN A 238 14.03 14.01 0.79
C ASN A 238 14.65 15.10 1.68
N GLU A 239 15.94 15.33 1.53
CA GLU A 239 16.72 16.31 2.30
C GLU A 239 16.23 17.75 2.14
N HIS A 240 15.46 18.06 1.09
CA HIS A 240 14.84 19.37 0.88
C HIS A 240 13.44 19.48 1.54
N GLY A 241 12.93 18.39 2.16
CA GLY A 241 11.60 18.35 2.74
C GLY A 241 10.49 18.27 1.68
N LEU A 242 10.79 17.73 0.51
CA LEU A 242 9.74 17.27 -0.40
C LEU A 242 9.29 15.90 0.05
N THR A 243 7.98 15.72 0.26
CA THR A 243 7.38 14.44 0.64
C THR A 243 6.59 13.85 -0.51
N VAL A 244 6.56 12.53 -0.58
CA VAL A 244 5.78 11.77 -1.55
C VAL A 244 5.04 10.64 -0.85
N THR A 245 3.71 10.56 -1.05
CA THR A 245 2.91 9.38 -0.69
C THR A 245 1.92 9.07 -1.81
N ILE A 246 1.34 7.85 -1.80
CA ILE A 246 0.38 7.42 -2.83
C ILE A 246 -0.95 7.02 -2.22
N ASN A 247 -2.02 7.34 -2.93
CA ASN A 247 -3.38 6.87 -2.64
C ASN A 247 -4.00 6.35 -3.94
N ALA A 248 -4.43 5.09 -3.94
CA ALA A 248 -5.06 4.50 -5.12
C ALA A 248 -6.28 5.28 -5.56
N GLY A 249 -6.38 5.54 -6.85
CA GLY A 249 -7.55 6.12 -7.51
C GLY A 249 -8.27 5.10 -8.40
N LYS A 250 -9.35 5.50 -9.03
CA LYS A 250 -10.11 4.65 -9.96
C LYS A 250 -10.42 5.38 -11.26
N SER A 251 -9.82 4.91 -12.37
CA SER A 251 -10.08 5.41 -13.71
C SER A 251 -9.93 4.27 -14.74
N LYS A 252 -9.42 4.54 -15.91
CA LYS A 252 -9.27 3.52 -16.96
C LYS A 252 -8.24 2.44 -16.57
N ILE A 253 -8.52 1.21 -16.99
CA ILE A 253 -7.61 0.08 -16.83
C ILE A 253 -6.66 0.04 -18.02
N PRO A 254 -5.34 -0.07 -17.81
CA PRO A 254 -4.36 -0.14 -18.87
C PRO A 254 -4.37 -1.50 -19.58
N LEU A 255 -3.98 -1.51 -20.84
CA LEU A 255 -3.79 -2.74 -21.61
C LEU A 255 -2.36 -3.30 -21.53
N ILE A 256 -1.40 -2.48 -21.07
CA ILE A 256 0.03 -2.80 -21.05
C ILE A 256 0.66 -2.04 -19.87
N ALA A 257 1.53 -2.71 -19.14
CA ALA A 257 2.34 -2.08 -18.09
C ALA A 257 3.32 -1.05 -18.68
N LYS A 258 3.48 0.03 -17.96
CA LYS A 258 4.38 1.15 -18.28
C LYS A 258 5.23 1.47 -17.04
N THR A 259 5.42 2.75 -16.68
CA THR A 259 6.16 3.13 -15.47
C THR A 259 5.39 2.72 -14.20
N PRO A 260 5.95 1.87 -13.33
CA PRO A 260 5.37 1.61 -12.02
C PRO A 260 5.29 2.90 -11.19
N ILE A 261 4.18 3.08 -10.46
CA ILE A 261 3.98 4.28 -9.65
C ILE A 261 5.08 4.46 -8.59
N SER A 262 5.54 3.36 -8.01
CA SER A 262 6.63 3.36 -7.04
C SER A 262 7.96 3.90 -7.61
N ILE A 263 8.22 3.64 -8.89
CA ILE A 263 9.41 4.15 -9.62
C ILE A 263 9.24 5.64 -9.97
N LEU A 264 8.05 6.06 -10.38
CA LEU A 264 7.76 7.48 -10.58
C LEU A 264 7.96 8.27 -9.28
N ASN A 265 7.45 7.78 -8.17
CA ASN A 265 7.61 8.42 -6.87
C ASN A 265 9.07 8.46 -6.41
N ARG A 266 9.83 7.40 -6.71
CA ARG A 266 11.29 7.39 -6.47
C ARG A 266 11.98 8.50 -7.26
N GLU A 267 11.63 8.68 -8.52
CA GLU A 267 12.20 9.74 -9.36
C GLU A 267 11.85 11.13 -8.83
N ILE A 268 10.59 11.37 -8.44
CA ILE A 268 10.17 12.62 -7.84
C ILE A 268 10.98 12.88 -6.55
N LEU A 269 11.06 11.89 -5.66
CA LEU A 269 11.73 12.05 -4.38
C LEU A 269 13.23 12.28 -4.52
N GLN A 270 13.88 11.67 -5.53
CA GLN A 270 15.31 11.78 -5.78
C GLN A 270 15.69 13.05 -6.56
N TYR A 271 14.79 13.66 -7.34
CA TYR A 271 15.16 14.73 -8.26
C TYR A 271 14.33 16.00 -8.16
N ALA A 272 13.27 16.03 -7.35
CA ALA A 272 12.48 17.23 -7.11
C ALA A 272 12.76 17.83 -5.73
N SER A 273 12.80 19.15 -5.64
CA SER A 273 12.88 19.94 -4.39
C SER A 273 11.65 20.86 -4.21
N THR A 274 10.83 20.99 -5.25
CA THR A 274 9.62 21.83 -5.28
C THR A 274 8.44 21.08 -5.88
N ILE A 275 7.24 21.59 -5.62
CA ILE A 275 5.99 21.10 -6.24
C ILE A 275 6.06 21.17 -7.77
N GLU A 276 6.58 22.25 -8.32
CA GLU A 276 6.70 22.43 -9.77
C GLU A 276 7.59 21.38 -10.42
N GLU A 277 8.75 21.08 -9.82
CA GLU A 277 9.66 20.03 -10.29
C GLU A 277 9.01 18.64 -10.20
N ALA A 278 8.26 18.36 -9.12
CA ALA A 278 7.51 17.12 -8.96
C ALA A 278 6.45 16.94 -10.08
N ILE A 279 5.69 17.99 -10.38
CA ILE A 279 4.72 18.02 -11.49
C ILE A 279 5.41 17.78 -12.83
N ALA A 280 6.54 18.44 -13.08
CA ALA A 280 7.29 18.32 -14.31
C ALA A 280 7.81 16.88 -14.54
N ILE A 281 8.29 16.22 -13.49
CA ILE A 281 8.71 14.82 -13.53
C ILE A 281 7.51 13.91 -13.81
N ALA A 282 6.40 14.08 -13.08
CA ALA A 282 5.20 13.26 -13.25
C ALA A 282 4.61 13.36 -14.66
N LYS A 283 4.60 14.53 -15.27
CA LYS A 283 4.14 14.76 -16.66
C LYS A 283 4.94 14.00 -17.71
N LYS A 284 6.23 13.76 -17.48
CA LYS A 284 7.11 13.05 -18.42
C LYS A 284 6.86 11.53 -18.43
N ARG A 285 6.25 10.97 -17.39
CA ARG A 285 6.11 9.53 -17.24
C ARG A 285 4.73 9.05 -17.64
N LYS A 286 4.69 7.90 -18.29
CA LYS A 286 3.44 7.20 -18.65
C LYS A 286 3.22 6.08 -17.65
N VAL A 287 2.31 6.28 -16.72
CA VAL A 287 1.91 5.26 -15.75
C VAL A 287 0.90 4.26 -16.34
N PHE A 288 0.66 3.18 -15.64
CA PHE A 288 -0.35 2.19 -16.01
C PHE A 288 -1.36 1.90 -14.88
N VAL A 289 -1.37 2.75 -13.89
CA VAL A 289 -2.28 2.68 -12.71
C VAL A 289 -2.94 4.04 -12.52
N SER A 290 -4.06 4.03 -11.81
CA SER A 290 -4.79 5.26 -11.41
C SER A 290 -4.43 5.58 -9.97
N GLU A 291 -3.66 6.65 -9.75
CA GLU A 291 -3.11 7.03 -8.43
C GLU A 291 -3.14 8.53 -8.20
N SER A 292 -3.38 8.92 -6.95
CA SER A 292 -3.11 10.25 -6.42
C SER A 292 -1.75 10.24 -5.72
N ILE A 293 -0.79 11.00 -6.24
CA ILE A 293 0.51 11.22 -5.61
C ILE A 293 0.35 12.45 -4.73
N PHE A 294 0.42 12.27 -3.41
CA PHE A 294 0.30 13.36 -2.45
C PHE A 294 1.69 13.94 -2.19
N ILE A 295 1.88 15.21 -2.56
CA ILE A 295 3.14 15.94 -2.46
C ILE A 295 3.02 17.03 -1.41
N GLY A 296 3.94 17.04 -0.45
CA GLY A 296 4.17 18.17 0.43
C GLY A 296 5.54 18.77 0.20
N SER A 297 5.68 20.08 0.35
CA SER A 297 6.95 20.76 0.13
C SER A 297 7.22 21.79 1.22
N ALA A 298 8.37 21.62 1.86
CA ALA A 298 8.89 22.60 2.83
C ALA A 298 9.16 23.97 2.17
N LYS A 299 9.62 23.95 0.91
CA LYS A 299 9.94 25.18 0.17
C LYS A 299 8.69 25.95 -0.24
N ASP A 300 7.65 25.23 -0.68
CA ASP A 300 6.38 25.80 -1.10
C ASP A 300 5.41 26.02 0.08
N LYS A 301 5.70 25.44 1.25
CA LYS A 301 4.93 25.51 2.51
C LYS A 301 3.45 25.10 2.35
N LYS A 302 3.19 24.11 1.50
CA LYS A 302 1.86 23.58 1.20
C LYS A 302 1.94 22.15 0.66
N ALA A 303 0.76 21.57 0.47
CA ALA A 303 0.62 20.25 -0.16
C ALA A 303 -0.35 20.31 -1.35
N ILE A 304 -0.16 19.39 -2.31
CA ILE A 304 -1.03 19.17 -3.46
C ILE A 304 -1.21 17.66 -3.70
N THR A 305 -2.16 17.27 -4.57
CA THR A 305 -2.16 15.96 -5.19
C THR A 305 -1.90 16.06 -6.69
N ILE A 306 -1.00 15.20 -7.19
CA ILE A 306 -0.83 14.94 -8.62
C ILE A 306 -1.62 13.66 -8.92
N GLU A 307 -2.66 13.78 -9.73
CA GLU A 307 -3.56 12.69 -10.08
C GLU A 307 -3.20 12.14 -11.45
N VAL A 308 -2.85 10.87 -11.51
CA VAL A 308 -2.36 10.21 -12.72
C VAL A 308 -3.19 8.97 -13.05
N SER A 309 -3.42 8.75 -14.34
CA SER A 309 -3.97 7.51 -14.87
C SER A 309 -3.36 7.21 -16.24
N PRO A 310 -3.61 6.05 -16.85
CA PRO A 310 -3.03 5.70 -18.16
C PRO A 310 -3.21 6.73 -19.26
N ASP A 311 -4.31 7.50 -19.24
CA ASP A 311 -4.73 8.41 -20.31
C ASP A 311 -4.97 9.85 -19.85
N ASN A 312 -4.87 10.14 -18.54
CA ASN A 312 -5.19 11.47 -18.03
C ASN A 312 -4.25 11.88 -16.90
N PHE A 313 -4.11 13.19 -16.72
CA PHE A 313 -3.24 13.83 -15.74
C PHE A 313 -3.94 15.06 -15.16
N GLY A 314 -3.93 15.21 -13.85
CA GLY A 314 -4.47 16.35 -13.15
C GLY A 314 -3.60 16.77 -11.97
N VAL A 315 -3.79 17.98 -11.53
CA VAL A 315 -3.25 18.50 -10.26
C VAL A 315 -4.41 19.05 -9.49
N TYR A 316 -4.52 18.68 -8.22
CA TYR A 316 -5.49 19.27 -7.31
C TYR A 316 -4.77 20.04 -6.20
N GLU A 317 -5.13 21.29 -6.08
CA GLU A 317 -4.68 22.22 -5.05
C GLU A 317 -5.89 22.87 -4.42
N VAL A 318 -5.89 23.02 -3.11
CA VAL A 318 -6.98 23.68 -2.39
C VAL A 318 -6.86 25.19 -2.52
N SER A 319 -8.00 25.85 -2.76
CA SER A 319 -8.10 27.31 -2.80
C SER A 319 -8.62 27.82 -1.47
N ASN A 320 -7.99 28.87 -0.92
CA ASN A 320 -8.41 29.53 0.33
C ASN A 320 -8.53 28.59 1.54
N SER A 321 -7.72 27.53 1.59
CA SER A 321 -7.67 26.56 2.68
C SER A 321 -6.23 26.25 3.04
N ASN A 322 -5.99 26.01 4.32
CA ASN A 322 -4.71 25.56 4.87
C ASN A 322 -4.75 24.08 5.26
N GLN A 323 -5.60 23.29 4.59
CA GLN A 323 -5.64 21.83 4.73
C GLN A 323 -5.98 21.18 3.39
N LEU A 324 -5.44 19.98 3.19
CA LEU A 324 -5.69 19.12 2.04
C LEU A 324 -5.98 17.71 2.52
N ILE A 325 -7.04 17.11 1.99
CA ILE A 325 -7.44 15.73 2.30
C ILE A 325 -7.41 14.92 1.01
N CYS A 326 -6.90 13.69 1.07
CA CYS A 326 -6.89 12.74 -0.03
C CYS A 326 -7.26 11.33 0.46
N SER A 327 -8.30 10.76 -0.12
CA SER A 327 -8.67 9.38 0.06
C SER A 327 -8.41 8.60 -1.25
N ASN A 328 -9.31 7.72 -1.68
CA ASN A 328 -9.13 6.88 -2.86
C ASN A 328 -9.97 7.33 -4.07
N HIS A 329 -10.19 8.62 -4.24
CA HIS A 329 -10.87 9.19 -5.40
C HIS A 329 -10.18 10.46 -5.87
N PHE A 330 -10.25 10.74 -7.15
CA PHE A 330 -9.69 11.94 -7.77
C PHE A 330 -10.56 13.17 -7.50
N GLN A 331 -9.92 14.32 -7.34
CA GLN A 331 -10.53 15.60 -6.96
C GLN A 331 -10.30 16.70 -8.00
N SER A 332 -9.26 16.57 -8.86
CA SER A 332 -8.92 17.61 -9.84
C SER A 332 -9.99 17.73 -10.95
N GLN A 333 -10.06 18.89 -11.55
CA GLN A 333 -10.95 19.19 -12.67
C GLN A 333 -10.73 18.22 -13.86
N ALA A 334 -9.51 17.69 -14.04
CA ALA A 334 -9.20 16.72 -15.08
C ALA A 334 -10.02 15.42 -14.98
N TYR A 335 -10.48 15.08 -13.78
CA TYR A 335 -11.27 13.87 -13.50
C TYR A 335 -12.73 14.16 -13.11
N ALA A 336 -13.19 15.41 -13.20
CA ALA A 336 -14.54 15.81 -12.79
C ALA A 336 -15.66 15.00 -13.50
N ASN A 337 -15.42 14.60 -14.74
CA ASN A 337 -16.38 13.83 -15.54
C ASN A 337 -15.94 12.35 -15.75
N ASP A 338 -14.93 11.85 -15.04
CA ASP A 338 -14.54 10.44 -15.14
C ASP A 338 -15.57 9.55 -14.46
N LYS A 339 -16.31 8.79 -15.29
CA LYS A 339 -17.42 7.93 -14.83
C LYS A 339 -16.99 6.89 -13.81
N LYS A 340 -15.75 6.35 -13.93
CA LYS A 340 -15.25 5.35 -12.97
C LYS A 340 -14.89 5.99 -11.64
N ASN A 341 -14.26 7.17 -11.67
CA ASN A 341 -13.98 7.94 -10.46
C ASN A 341 -15.28 8.33 -9.74
N LEU A 342 -16.26 8.88 -10.47
CA LEU A 342 -17.55 9.26 -9.91
C LEU A 342 -18.30 8.06 -9.29
N LYS A 343 -18.32 6.94 -9.99
CA LYS A 343 -18.91 5.70 -9.47
C LYS A 343 -18.17 5.21 -8.22
N HIS A 344 -16.85 5.20 -8.23
CA HIS A 344 -16.04 4.77 -7.09
C HIS A 344 -16.25 5.68 -5.88
N LYS A 345 -16.25 7.00 -6.08
CA LYS A 345 -16.56 7.97 -5.03
C LYS A 345 -17.94 7.74 -4.40
N ALA A 346 -18.95 7.44 -5.21
CA ALA A 346 -20.31 7.23 -4.74
C ALA A 346 -20.56 5.85 -4.10
N GLU A 347 -19.88 4.81 -4.52
CA GLU A 347 -20.19 3.42 -4.13
C GLU A 347 -19.19 2.78 -3.15
N SER A 348 -17.96 3.33 -3.02
CA SER A 348 -16.93 2.80 -2.09
C SER A 348 -16.93 3.53 -0.75
N HIS A 349 -16.06 3.09 0.15
CA HIS A 349 -15.80 3.73 1.44
C HIS A 349 -14.91 4.98 1.36
N SER A 350 -14.46 5.38 0.13
CA SER A 350 -13.50 6.47 -0.06
C SER A 350 -14.03 7.83 0.38
N LEU A 351 -15.25 8.20 -0.02
CA LEU A 351 -15.86 9.47 0.37
C LEU A 351 -16.15 9.53 1.88
N TYR A 352 -16.55 8.41 2.47
CA TYR A 352 -16.81 8.32 3.91
C TYR A 352 -15.54 8.62 4.73
N ARG A 353 -14.39 8.02 4.36
CA ARG A 353 -13.12 8.31 5.03
C ARG A 353 -12.63 9.74 4.80
N TYR A 354 -12.89 10.30 3.61
CA TYR A 354 -12.63 11.71 3.34
C TYR A 354 -13.37 12.61 4.33
N GLN A 355 -14.69 12.41 4.48
CA GLN A 355 -15.54 13.16 5.40
C GLN A 355 -15.11 12.95 6.86
N ARG A 356 -14.70 11.73 7.23
CA ARG A 356 -14.18 11.46 8.58
C ARG A 356 -12.87 12.22 8.86
N MET A 357 -11.96 12.28 7.90
CA MET A 357 -10.74 13.11 8.05
C MET A 357 -11.08 14.60 8.19
N GLU A 358 -12.08 15.06 7.45
CA GLU A 358 -12.55 16.44 7.53
C GLU A 358 -13.09 16.78 8.93
N GLU A 359 -14.00 15.95 9.48
CA GLU A 359 -14.49 16.07 10.87
C GLU A 359 -13.34 16.12 11.88
N LEU A 360 -12.41 15.16 11.82
CA LEU A 360 -11.32 15.07 12.78
C LEU A 360 -10.34 16.24 12.70
N LEU A 361 -10.10 16.78 11.50
CA LEU A 361 -9.27 17.99 11.33
C LEU A 361 -9.98 19.25 11.83
N GLU A 362 -11.31 19.30 11.78
CA GLU A 362 -12.11 20.41 12.29
C GLU A 362 -12.26 20.38 13.83
N GLU A 363 -12.26 19.20 14.44
CA GLU A 363 -12.28 19.03 15.90
C GLU A 363 -11.03 19.63 16.59
N HIS A 364 -9.94 19.79 15.84
CA HIS A 364 -8.67 20.32 16.36
C HIS A 364 -8.35 21.72 15.80
N SER A 365 -8.24 22.71 16.67
CA SER A 365 -7.89 24.09 16.26
C SER A 365 -6.48 24.20 15.69
N LYS A 366 -5.55 23.38 16.19
CA LYS A 366 -4.13 23.35 15.82
C LYS A 366 -3.61 21.91 15.73
N LEU A 367 -3.13 21.52 14.57
CA LEU A 367 -2.53 20.21 14.38
C LEU A 367 -1.11 20.15 14.93
N THR A 368 -0.80 19.08 15.65
CA THR A 368 0.57 18.69 16.07
C THR A 368 0.89 17.30 15.51
N PRO A 369 2.16 16.85 15.50
CA PRO A 369 2.48 15.48 15.12
C PRO A 369 1.72 14.42 15.92
N LYS A 370 1.51 14.65 17.23
CA LYS A 370 0.74 13.74 18.08
C LYS A 370 -0.72 13.67 17.65
N ILE A 371 -1.37 14.80 17.45
CA ILE A 371 -2.78 14.87 16.99
C ILE A 371 -2.89 14.21 15.60
N ALA A 372 -1.93 14.42 14.70
CA ALA A 372 -1.91 13.74 13.41
C ALA A 372 -1.85 12.21 13.55
N VAL A 373 -1.05 11.70 14.49
CA VAL A 373 -1.02 10.26 14.82
C VAL A 373 -2.36 9.79 15.39
N ASP A 374 -2.98 10.56 16.28
CA ASP A 374 -4.27 10.21 16.89
C ASP A 374 -5.38 10.14 15.82
N ILE A 375 -5.39 11.07 14.85
CA ILE A 375 -6.29 11.02 13.67
C ILE A 375 -6.05 9.73 12.86
N LEU A 376 -4.78 9.38 12.57
CA LEU A 376 -4.46 8.16 11.82
C LEU A 376 -4.85 6.87 12.56
N ARG A 377 -4.97 6.92 13.89
CA ARG A 377 -5.38 5.81 14.76
C ARG A 377 -6.90 5.72 14.95
N ASN A 378 -7.68 6.67 14.42
CA ASN A 378 -9.13 6.70 14.61
C ASN A 378 -9.81 5.46 14.00
N LYS A 379 -10.59 4.78 14.81
CA LYS A 379 -11.30 3.52 14.50
C LYS A 379 -12.82 3.70 14.37
N GLU A 380 -13.31 4.86 14.71
CA GLU A 380 -14.72 5.22 14.68
C GLU A 380 -15.14 5.72 13.30
N GLY A 381 -16.44 5.71 13.04
CA GLY A 381 -17.09 6.30 11.88
C GLY A 381 -17.36 7.79 12.03
N LEU A 382 -18.15 8.34 11.11
CA LEU A 382 -18.67 9.71 11.19
C LEU A 382 -19.40 9.91 12.53
N GLN A 383 -19.28 11.10 13.12
CA GLN A 383 -19.88 11.46 14.40
C GLN A 383 -19.49 10.53 15.57
N ASN A 384 -18.30 9.93 15.49
CA ASN A 384 -17.77 8.99 16.47
C ASN A 384 -18.61 7.70 16.65
N GLU A 385 -19.39 7.31 15.62
CA GLU A 385 -20.17 6.08 15.68
C GLU A 385 -19.28 4.82 15.72
N SER A 386 -19.69 3.81 16.48
CA SER A 386 -19.06 2.49 16.45
C SER A 386 -19.47 1.73 15.19
N ILE A 387 -18.52 1.51 14.29
CA ILE A 387 -18.76 0.83 13.00
C ILE A 387 -18.21 -0.59 12.95
N GLY A 388 -17.68 -1.06 14.09
CA GLY A 388 -16.99 -2.34 14.21
C GLY A 388 -15.54 -2.29 13.75
N TYR A 389 -14.67 -3.02 14.44
CA TYR A 389 -13.24 -3.05 14.14
C TYR A 389 -12.96 -3.76 12.81
N GLY A 390 -12.04 -3.21 12.01
CA GLY A 390 -11.72 -3.72 10.70
C GLY A 390 -12.71 -3.29 9.60
N ASN A 391 -13.61 -2.34 9.87
CA ASN A 391 -14.44 -1.74 8.83
C ASN A 391 -13.61 -0.77 8.01
N GLU A 392 -13.60 -0.93 6.69
CA GLU A 392 -12.79 -0.12 5.77
C GLU A 392 -13.24 1.34 5.67
N LYS A 393 -14.34 1.70 6.34
CA LYS A 393 -14.78 3.10 6.55
C LYS A 393 -13.98 3.82 7.64
N ALA A 394 -13.34 3.09 8.56
CA ALA A 394 -12.44 3.68 9.55
C ALA A 394 -11.11 4.14 8.90
N LEU A 395 -10.46 5.14 9.49
CA LEU A 395 -9.11 5.53 9.09
C LEU A 395 -8.08 4.48 9.51
N ASN A 396 -8.20 3.97 10.74
CA ASN A 396 -7.45 2.80 11.18
C ASN A 396 -8.26 1.54 10.93
N GLN A 397 -8.03 0.92 9.79
CA GLN A 397 -8.66 -0.34 9.39
C GLN A 397 -8.05 -1.58 10.07
N LEU A 398 -7.06 -1.40 10.95
CA LEU A 398 -6.31 -2.47 11.62
C LEU A 398 -5.70 -3.49 10.63
N LEU A 399 -5.11 -2.99 9.53
CA LEU A 399 -4.47 -3.80 8.50
C LEU A 399 -3.32 -3.07 7.79
N ALA A 400 -3.05 -1.80 8.13
CA ALA A 400 -2.07 -0.99 7.42
C ALA A 400 -0.66 -1.60 7.47
N HIS A 401 0.06 -1.53 6.34
CA HIS A 401 1.48 -1.81 6.32
C HIS A 401 2.23 -0.81 7.21
N HIS A 402 1.93 0.48 7.08
CA HIS A 402 2.47 1.53 7.95
C HIS A 402 1.60 2.78 7.96
N ALA A 403 1.75 3.56 9.00
CA ALA A 403 1.35 4.96 9.06
C ALA A 403 2.59 5.85 9.18
N ILE A 404 2.51 7.07 8.65
CA ILE A 404 3.62 8.01 8.64
C ILE A 404 3.13 9.44 8.84
N VAL A 405 3.87 10.22 9.60
CA VAL A 405 3.67 11.65 9.77
C VAL A 405 4.95 12.38 9.39
N PHE A 406 4.84 13.44 8.60
CA PHE A 406 5.95 14.28 8.21
C PHE A 406 5.79 15.70 8.74
N LYS A 407 6.91 16.31 9.10
CA LYS A 407 7.06 17.73 9.37
C LYS A 407 8.20 18.27 8.49
N PRO A 408 7.88 18.62 7.23
CA PRO A 408 8.86 18.82 6.17
C PRO A 408 9.90 19.92 6.42
N GLU A 409 9.48 21.08 6.98
CA GLU A 409 10.38 22.20 7.25
C GLU A 409 11.46 21.83 8.27
N GLN A 410 11.13 20.96 9.24
CA GLN A 410 12.06 20.48 10.27
C GLN A 410 12.81 19.21 9.86
N ARG A 411 12.49 18.60 8.69
CA ARG A 411 13.03 17.30 8.25
C ARG A 411 12.74 16.17 9.26
N LEU A 412 11.63 16.28 9.99
CA LEU A 412 11.19 15.27 10.93
C LEU A 412 10.17 14.33 10.30
N VAL A 413 10.27 13.05 10.65
CA VAL A 413 9.32 12.03 10.23
C VAL A 413 9.07 11.04 11.35
N TRP A 414 7.85 10.57 11.50
CA TRP A 414 7.42 9.52 12.42
C TRP A 414 6.82 8.37 11.65
N VAL A 415 7.28 7.15 11.92
CA VAL A 415 6.78 5.93 11.27
C VAL A 415 6.27 4.95 12.31
N SER A 416 5.06 4.41 12.08
CA SER A 416 4.45 3.46 13.01
C SER A 416 5.22 2.15 13.09
N SER A 417 5.48 1.67 14.30
CA SER A 417 5.88 0.29 14.56
C SER A 417 4.64 -0.62 14.64
N SER A 418 4.86 -1.95 14.69
CA SER A 418 3.78 -2.92 14.79
C SER A 418 3.11 -2.94 16.17
N PRO A 419 1.82 -3.33 16.28
CA PRO A 419 0.95 -3.74 15.18
C PRO A 419 0.26 -2.55 14.50
N TYR A 420 0.17 -2.59 13.17
CA TYR A 420 -0.52 -1.58 12.34
C TYR A 420 -0.07 -0.13 12.64
N GLN A 421 -1.02 0.78 13.02
CA GLN A 421 -0.74 2.14 13.53
C GLN A 421 -0.69 2.22 15.06
N LEU A 422 -0.91 1.10 15.76
CA LEU A 422 -1.07 1.07 17.23
C LEU A 422 0.27 1.08 17.97
N GLY A 423 1.35 0.62 17.33
CA GLY A 423 2.69 0.67 17.91
C GLY A 423 3.19 2.10 18.10
N GLU A 424 4.37 2.22 18.72
CA GLU A 424 5.05 3.49 18.86
C GLU A 424 5.37 4.11 17.49
N PHE A 425 5.18 5.40 17.32
CA PHE A 425 5.65 6.11 16.11
C PHE A 425 7.08 6.56 16.34
N VAL A 426 7.99 5.92 15.65
CA VAL A 426 9.42 6.13 15.77
C VAL A 426 9.83 7.34 14.96
N ALA A 427 10.51 8.29 15.62
CA ALA A 427 10.94 9.55 15.04
C ALA A 427 12.32 9.46 14.40
N TYR A 428 12.47 10.14 13.26
CA TYR A 428 13.74 10.33 12.56
C TYR A 428 13.92 11.78 12.18
N ASN A 429 15.15 12.30 12.36
CA ASN A 429 15.56 13.60 11.84
C ASN A 429 16.53 13.37 10.67
N LEU A 430 16.11 13.72 9.46
CA LEU A 430 16.90 13.47 8.25
C LEU A 430 18.24 14.21 8.27
N ASN A 431 18.29 15.43 8.83
CA ASN A 431 19.55 16.17 8.97
C ASN A 431 20.54 15.39 9.83
N ASP A 432 20.08 14.85 10.97
CA ASP A 432 20.95 14.08 11.88
C ASP A 432 21.44 12.79 11.22
N VAL A 433 20.55 12.08 10.53
CA VAL A 433 20.87 10.82 9.86
C VAL A 433 21.90 11.03 8.75
N PHE A 434 21.68 12.01 7.86
CA PHE A 434 22.57 12.24 6.73
C PHE A 434 23.90 12.91 7.08
N ASN A 435 23.94 13.65 8.20
CA ASN A 435 25.19 14.22 8.71
C ASN A 435 26.00 13.21 9.54
N ASN A 436 25.36 12.18 10.11
CA ASN A 436 25.99 11.19 10.98
C ASN A 436 25.57 9.75 10.63
N PRO A 437 25.83 9.27 9.40
CA PRO A 437 25.32 7.97 8.92
C PRO A 437 25.90 6.76 9.66
N LYS A 438 27.04 6.94 10.37
CA LYS A 438 27.71 5.87 11.14
C LYS A 438 27.11 5.64 12.53
N LYS A 439 26.08 6.37 12.94
CA LYS A 439 25.37 6.09 14.19
C LYS A 439 24.74 4.70 14.14
N ARG A 440 24.86 3.95 15.24
CA ARG A 440 24.24 2.61 15.38
C ARG A 440 22.70 2.67 15.35
N THR A 441 22.12 3.76 15.81
CA THR A 441 20.67 3.99 15.84
C THR A 441 20.36 5.28 15.11
N LEU A 442 19.56 5.21 14.06
CA LEU A 442 19.20 6.37 13.22
C LEU A 442 17.98 7.11 13.78
N SER A 443 17.16 6.42 14.59
CA SER A 443 15.98 7.01 15.24
C SER A 443 16.35 7.98 16.38
N ASN A 444 15.46 8.97 16.59
CA ASN A 444 15.52 9.92 17.70
C ASN A 444 14.42 9.57 18.72
N THR A 445 14.76 8.72 19.68
CA THR A 445 13.80 8.19 20.66
C THR A 445 13.15 9.26 21.55
N ASN A 446 13.78 10.43 21.72
CA ASN A 446 13.21 11.53 22.53
C ASN A 446 11.99 12.20 21.86
N LEU A 447 11.82 11.99 20.55
CA LEU A 447 10.70 12.53 19.77
C LEU A 447 9.65 11.49 19.43
N ASN A 448 9.80 10.24 19.89
CA ASN A 448 8.82 9.20 19.62
C ASN A 448 7.44 9.58 20.18
N ILE A 449 6.41 9.12 19.49
CA ILE A 449 5.03 9.25 19.95
C ILE A 449 4.59 7.87 20.48
N GLU A 450 4.10 7.87 21.70
CA GLU A 450 3.74 6.67 22.45
C GLU A 450 2.75 5.77 21.70
N LYS A 451 2.84 4.48 22.00
CA LYS A 451 1.92 3.47 21.48
C LYS A 451 0.48 3.71 21.94
N ASP A 452 -0.49 3.26 21.15
CA ASP A 452 -1.91 3.32 21.48
C ASP A 452 -2.28 2.22 22.49
N ASP A 453 -2.87 2.58 23.61
CA ASP A 453 -3.30 1.65 24.67
C ASP A 453 -4.38 0.69 24.18
N PHE A 454 -5.09 1.00 23.12
CA PHE A 454 -6.07 0.10 22.52
C PHE A 454 -5.49 -1.28 22.21
N GLN A 455 -4.22 -1.40 21.83
CA GLN A 455 -3.56 -2.68 21.55
C GLN A 455 -3.53 -3.65 22.77
N PHE A 456 -3.69 -3.13 24.00
CA PHE A 456 -3.72 -3.93 25.24
C PHE A 456 -5.13 -4.20 25.73
N SER A 457 -6.13 -3.62 25.08
CA SER A 457 -7.53 -3.72 25.48
C SER A 457 -8.13 -5.09 25.18
N LYS A 458 -9.21 -5.43 25.91
CA LYS A 458 -10.03 -6.61 25.59
C LYS A 458 -10.64 -6.49 24.18
N ALA A 459 -10.98 -5.28 23.75
CA ALA A 459 -11.57 -5.03 22.45
C ALA A 459 -10.59 -5.38 21.30
N TYR A 460 -9.31 -5.05 21.43
CA TYR A 460 -8.29 -5.45 20.45
C TYR A 460 -8.08 -6.98 20.43
N LYS A 461 -8.01 -7.61 21.60
CA LYS A 461 -7.89 -9.09 21.68
C LYS A 461 -9.10 -9.77 21.03
N ASN A 462 -10.30 -9.28 21.29
CA ASN A 462 -11.51 -9.76 20.64
C ASN A 462 -11.43 -9.59 19.12
N TYR A 463 -10.93 -8.46 18.62
CA TYR A 463 -10.77 -8.23 17.18
C TYR A 463 -9.78 -9.22 16.54
N GLU A 464 -8.64 -9.52 17.16
CA GLU A 464 -7.71 -10.54 16.65
C GLU A 464 -8.38 -11.92 16.59
N THR A 465 -9.11 -12.33 17.64
CA THR A 465 -9.93 -13.56 17.63
C THR A 465 -10.99 -13.51 16.51
N TYR A 466 -11.65 -12.36 16.33
CA TYR A 466 -12.63 -12.18 15.27
C TYR A 466 -12.03 -12.42 13.87
N ARG A 467 -10.83 -11.96 13.58
CA ARG A 467 -10.16 -12.15 12.29
C ARG A 467 -9.96 -13.63 11.98
N GLU A 468 -9.53 -14.41 12.96
CA GLU A 468 -9.36 -15.86 12.83
C GLU A 468 -10.70 -16.57 12.60
N LEU A 469 -11.70 -16.28 13.43
CA LEU A 469 -13.05 -16.83 13.30
C LEU A 469 -13.70 -16.46 11.96
N LYS A 470 -13.56 -15.21 11.51
CA LYS A 470 -14.05 -14.75 10.21
C LYS A 470 -13.48 -15.61 9.07
N SER A 471 -12.18 -15.81 9.04
CA SER A 471 -11.50 -16.64 8.02
C SER A 471 -12.01 -18.09 8.05
N GLN A 472 -12.12 -18.66 9.23
CA GLN A 472 -12.65 -20.01 9.43
C GLN A 472 -14.11 -20.13 8.95
N VAL A 473 -14.98 -19.21 9.35
CA VAL A 473 -16.40 -19.19 9.00
C VAL A 473 -16.56 -19.02 7.47
N GLN A 474 -15.82 -18.10 6.85
CA GLN A 474 -15.84 -17.93 5.40
C GLN A 474 -15.43 -19.20 4.66
N SER A 475 -14.37 -19.88 5.11
CA SER A 475 -13.93 -21.15 4.54
C SER A 475 -14.99 -22.26 4.68
N LEU A 476 -15.61 -22.39 5.84
CA LEU A 476 -16.66 -23.39 6.09
C LEU A 476 -17.90 -23.12 5.23
N ILE A 477 -18.33 -21.86 5.09
CA ILE A 477 -19.44 -21.45 4.22
C ILE A 477 -19.12 -21.78 2.75
N ALA A 478 -17.92 -21.45 2.27
CA ALA A 478 -17.51 -21.71 0.88
C ALA A 478 -17.49 -23.20 0.55
N ASN A 479 -17.07 -24.04 1.50
CA ASN A 479 -17.02 -25.49 1.38
C ASN A 479 -18.34 -26.19 1.78
N LYS A 480 -19.41 -25.44 2.09
CA LYS A 480 -20.74 -25.92 2.52
C LYS A 480 -20.70 -26.84 3.74
N LYS A 481 -19.71 -26.67 4.62
CA LYS A 481 -19.55 -27.44 5.85
C LYS A 481 -20.45 -26.89 6.96
N ASP A 482 -20.68 -27.72 7.98
CA ASP A 482 -21.36 -27.32 9.21
C ASP A 482 -20.44 -26.42 10.04
N ILE A 483 -21.07 -25.49 10.74
CA ILE A 483 -20.40 -24.58 11.69
C ILE A 483 -21.03 -24.80 13.06
N GLU A 484 -20.21 -25.08 14.05
CA GLU A 484 -20.66 -25.21 15.44
C GLU A 484 -21.33 -23.90 15.91
N PRO A 485 -22.49 -23.96 16.56
CA PRO A 485 -23.21 -22.76 17.02
C PRO A 485 -22.37 -21.83 17.90
N SER A 486 -21.43 -22.40 18.67
CA SER A 486 -20.48 -21.67 19.51
C SER A 486 -19.61 -20.72 18.69
N ILE A 487 -19.10 -21.16 17.51
CA ILE A 487 -18.27 -20.35 16.61
C ILE A 487 -19.04 -19.12 16.12
N ILE A 488 -20.32 -19.30 15.72
CA ILE A 488 -21.17 -18.17 15.28
C ILE A 488 -21.45 -17.21 16.44
N SER A 489 -21.67 -17.76 17.66
CA SER A 489 -21.89 -16.93 18.84
C SER A 489 -20.65 -16.13 19.22
N GLU A 490 -19.48 -16.75 19.18
CA GLU A 490 -18.20 -16.12 19.47
C GLU A 490 -17.84 -15.06 18.42
N LEU A 491 -18.08 -15.32 17.13
CA LEU A 491 -17.92 -14.35 16.06
C LEU A 491 -18.71 -13.05 16.33
N ILE A 492 -19.94 -13.17 16.89
CA ILE A 492 -20.77 -12.02 17.23
C ILE A 492 -20.22 -11.29 18.45
N ILE A 493 -19.84 -12.03 19.50
CA ILE A 493 -19.34 -11.45 20.76
C ILE A 493 -18.04 -10.69 20.52
N THR A 494 -17.19 -11.18 19.62
CA THR A 494 -15.86 -10.60 19.35
C THR A 494 -15.89 -9.34 18.52
N ASN A 495 -16.94 -9.11 17.69
CA ASN A 495 -17.09 -7.86 16.92
C ASN A 495 -18.57 -7.54 16.64
N PRO A 496 -19.34 -7.14 17.66
CA PRO A 496 -20.80 -7.01 17.59
C PRO A 496 -21.28 -5.81 16.76
N ASP A 497 -20.41 -4.83 16.49
CA ASP A 497 -20.76 -3.63 15.74
C ASP A 497 -20.43 -3.73 14.26
N PHE A 498 -19.69 -4.75 13.83
CA PHE A 498 -19.34 -4.92 12.44
C PHE A 498 -20.47 -5.62 11.66
N TRP A 499 -20.91 -4.99 10.58
CA TRP A 499 -22.01 -5.50 9.76
C TRP A 499 -21.77 -6.89 9.18
N GLU A 500 -20.52 -7.18 8.76
CA GLU A 500 -20.13 -8.44 8.13
C GLU A 500 -20.29 -9.64 9.06
N THR A 501 -20.17 -9.44 10.38
CA THR A 501 -20.45 -10.44 11.40
C THR A 501 -21.84 -11.05 11.22
N TYR A 502 -22.86 -10.21 11.07
CA TYR A 502 -24.23 -10.65 10.87
C TYR A 502 -24.50 -11.12 9.44
N TYR A 503 -23.81 -10.55 8.46
CA TYR A 503 -23.86 -11.01 7.07
C TYR A 503 -23.37 -12.46 6.93
N LEU A 504 -22.24 -12.82 7.54
CA LEU A 504 -21.72 -14.20 7.56
C LEU A 504 -22.66 -15.16 8.26
N LYS A 505 -23.24 -14.77 9.42
CA LYS A 505 -24.30 -15.54 10.09
C LYS A 505 -25.49 -15.75 9.15
N GLY A 506 -25.93 -14.72 8.47
CA GLY A 506 -27.04 -14.78 7.50
C GLY A 506 -26.73 -15.73 6.34
N LYS A 507 -25.55 -15.66 5.77
CA LYS A 507 -25.07 -16.56 4.70
C LYS A 507 -25.06 -18.02 5.15
N TYR A 508 -24.56 -18.30 6.33
CA TYR A 508 -24.55 -19.65 6.89
C TYR A 508 -25.98 -20.20 7.02
N TYR A 509 -26.87 -19.47 7.69
CA TYR A 509 -28.25 -19.91 7.88
C TYR A 509 -29.02 -20.03 6.56
N TYR A 510 -28.78 -19.14 5.61
CA TYR A 510 -29.37 -19.23 4.28
C TYR A 510 -28.97 -20.53 3.57
N ASN A 511 -27.68 -20.90 3.62
CA ASN A 511 -27.16 -22.14 3.02
C ASN A 511 -27.71 -23.40 3.69
N LYS A 512 -28.07 -23.33 4.98
CA LYS A 512 -28.68 -24.43 5.74
C LYS A 512 -30.21 -24.49 5.64
N GLY A 513 -30.83 -23.53 4.96
CA GLY A 513 -32.30 -23.49 4.81
C GLY A 513 -33.04 -22.88 6.01
N TYR A 514 -32.33 -22.33 7.00
CA TYR A 514 -32.91 -21.66 8.16
C TYR A 514 -33.34 -20.23 7.82
N TYR A 515 -34.36 -20.09 6.96
CA TYR A 515 -34.66 -18.82 6.28
C TYR A 515 -35.09 -17.70 7.22
N THR A 516 -35.85 -17.99 8.27
CA THR A 516 -36.24 -16.97 9.27
C THR A 516 -35.01 -16.44 10.03
N ALA A 517 -34.15 -17.33 10.50
CA ALA A 517 -32.91 -16.94 11.16
C ALA A 517 -31.95 -16.16 10.25
N ALA A 518 -31.88 -16.57 8.97
CA ALA A 518 -31.11 -15.85 7.96
C ALA A 518 -31.67 -14.44 7.71
N LEU A 519 -33.00 -14.28 7.61
CA LEU A 519 -33.65 -12.99 7.44
C LEU A 519 -33.31 -12.04 8.61
N ASN A 520 -33.47 -12.52 9.84
CA ASN A 520 -33.16 -11.74 11.05
C ASN A 520 -31.66 -11.30 11.07
N ALA A 521 -30.76 -12.19 10.65
CA ALA A 521 -29.33 -11.89 10.61
C ALA A 521 -29.01 -10.80 9.54
N PHE A 522 -29.55 -10.89 8.34
CA PHE A 522 -29.35 -9.86 7.30
C PHE A 522 -30.03 -8.53 7.67
N GLN A 523 -31.20 -8.56 8.30
CA GLN A 523 -31.83 -7.35 8.82
C GLN A 523 -30.95 -6.69 9.88
N LYS A 524 -30.33 -7.48 10.78
CA LYS A 524 -29.36 -6.94 11.76
C LYS A 524 -28.11 -6.37 11.08
N ALA A 525 -27.55 -7.05 10.06
CA ALA A 525 -26.44 -6.50 9.27
C ALA A 525 -26.78 -5.13 8.67
N LYS A 526 -27.99 -4.97 8.15
CA LYS A 526 -28.46 -3.71 7.56
C LYS A 526 -28.59 -2.56 8.58
N THR A 527 -28.75 -2.84 9.87
CA THR A 527 -28.79 -1.80 10.92
C THR A 527 -27.40 -1.31 11.34
N LYS A 528 -26.34 -1.93 10.83
CA LYS A 528 -24.94 -1.54 11.09
C LYS A 528 -24.40 -0.71 9.93
N GLU A 529 -23.25 -0.09 10.14
CA GLU A 529 -22.58 0.67 9.09
C GLU A 529 -21.97 -0.26 8.04
N VAL A 530 -22.73 -0.53 6.96
CA VAL A 530 -22.28 -1.38 5.85
C VAL A 530 -21.22 -0.65 5.03
N THR A 531 -20.11 -1.35 4.74
CA THR A 531 -18.89 -0.73 4.19
C THR A 531 -19.10 -0.06 2.84
N THR A 532 -19.70 -0.75 1.87
CA THR A 532 -19.89 -0.21 0.50
C THR A 532 -21.33 -0.28 0.02
N VAL A 533 -21.66 0.47 -1.03
CA VAL A 533 -22.99 0.39 -1.65
C VAL A 533 -23.25 -0.98 -2.30
N PRO A 534 -22.28 -1.63 -2.97
CA PRO A 534 -22.42 -3.02 -3.41
C PRO A 534 -22.78 -3.99 -2.30
N ASP A 535 -22.09 -3.91 -1.14
CA ASP A 535 -22.38 -4.77 0.02
C ASP A 535 -23.81 -4.54 0.53
N LYS A 536 -24.22 -3.27 0.63
CA LYS A 536 -25.59 -2.91 1.03
C LYS A 536 -26.64 -3.49 0.07
N ARG A 537 -26.37 -3.41 -1.23
CA ARG A 537 -27.23 -4.03 -2.25
C ARG A 537 -27.30 -5.56 -2.10
N GLU A 538 -26.17 -6.20 -1.78
CA GLU A 538 -26.15 -7.65 -1.55
C GLU A 538 -26.95 -8.05 -0.32
N VAL A 539 -26.82 -7.34 0.79
CA VAL A 539 -27.64 -7.53 2.00
C VAL A 539 -29.13 -7.38 1.67
N ASP A 540 -29.50 -6.30 0.97
CA ASP A 540 -30.89 -6.04 0.57
C ASP A 540 -31.44 -7.14 -0.38
N LEU A 541 -30.61 -7.67 -1.26
CA LEU A 541 -30.98 -8.76 -2.16
C LEU A 541 -31.31 -10.05 -1.38
N TYR A 542 -30.49 -10.40 -0.34
CA TYR A 542 -30.79 -11.54 0.52
C TYR A 542 -32.10 -11.34 1.30
N ILE A 543 -32.32 -10.16 1.87
CA ILE A 543 -33.56 -9.81 2.57
C ILE A 543 -34.76 -9.98 1.65
N LYS A 544 -34.71 -9.44 0.42
CA LYS A 544 -35.79 -9.55 -0.57
C LYS A 544 -36.07 -11.02 -0.96
N LYS A 545 -35.02 -11.80 -1.21
CA LYS A 545 -35.15 -13.23 -1.56
C LYS A 545 -35.79 -14.03 -0.40
N LEU A 546 -35.39 -13.74 0.84
CA LEU A 546 -35.88 -14.43 2.03
C LEU A 546 -37.33 -14.09 2.34
N LYS A 547 -37.73 -12.81 2.24
CA LYS A 547 -39.13 -12.41 2.38
C LYS A 547 -40.03 -13.15 1.39
N ARG A 548 -39.64 -13.22 0.12
CA ARG A 548 -40.38 -14.00 -0.90
C ARG A 548 -40.48 -15.49 -0.55
N LYS A 549 -39.41 -16.10 -0.02
CA LYS A 549 -39.42 -17.52 0.39
C LYS A 549 -40.33 -17.79 1.60
N LEU A 550 -40.49 -16.81 2.46
CA LEU A 550 -41.28 -16.89 3.68
C LEU A 550 -42.73 -16.40 3.53
N GLY A 551 -43.08 -15.90 2.31
CA GLY A 551 -44.42 -15.35 2.08
C GLY A 551 -44.67 -13.98 2.71
N LEU A 552 -43.59 -13.18 2.96
CA LEU A 552 -43.59 -11.88 3.63
C LEU A 552 -43.48 -10.73 2.61
#